data_8228da2c8e797a9282587ae81d86cb8e
#
_entry.id   8228da2c8e797a9282587ae81d86cb8e
#
_cell.length_a   1.000
_cell.length_b   1.000
_cell.length_c   1.000
_cell.angle_alpha   90.00
_cell.angle_beta   90.00
_cell.angle_gamma   90.00
#
_symmetry.space_group_name_H-M   'P 1'
#
loop_
_entity.id
_entity.type
_entity.pdbx_description
1 polymer ?
#
loop_
_entity_poly.entity_id
_entity_poly.type
_entity_poly.pdbx_seq_one_letter_code
_entity_poly.pdbx_strand_id
1 'polypeptide(L)'
;MPDSLLIAGREFRSRLIVGTGKYKSFQETARALEASGADMVTVAVRRVNLDRSKESLLDYIDPQKYFLLPNTAGCYTADEAIRAARLGREVGLSDWVKLEVIGDQATLYPDIQATLEATRTLVKEGFTVLPYTSDDVVFAKRLLDAGASAVMPLGAPIGSGLGIQNAANIRILREVITGVPLILDAGVGTASDAAIAMELGADAVLMNTGIANAQDPVLMADAMKHAVIAGREAYLSGRMVKKLYATASSPLEGVVR
;
A
#
# COMPACT_ATOMS: atom_id res chain seq x y z
N MET A 1 -9.64 11.59 -18.95
CA MET A 1 -9.60 10.11 -18.72
C MET A 1 -9.93 9.89 -17.27
N PRO A 2 -10.62 8.83 -16.88
CA PRO A 2 -10.79 8.54 -15.46
C PRO A 2 -9.40 8.39 -14.82
N ASP A 3 -9.24 8.92 -13.60
CA ASP A 3 -7.99 8.86 -12.82
C ASP A 3 -7.84 7.46 -12.18
N SER A 4 -7.53 6.45 -12.99
CA SER A 4 -7.33 5.08 -12.55
C SER A 4 -5.90 4.83 -12.06
N LEU A 5 -5.72 3.84 -11.20
CA LEU A 5 -4.41 3.37 -10.77
C LEU A 5 -3.87 2.37 -11.79
N LEU A 6 -2.76 2.68 -12.43
CA LEU A 6 -2.10 1.78 -13.38
C LEU A 6 -0.85 1.18 -12.76
N ILE A 7 -0.77 -0.15 -12.66
CA ILE A 7 0.42 -0.89 -12.18
C ILE A 7 0.77 -1.95 -13.23
N ALA A 8 1.98 -1.95 -13.74
CA ALA A 8 2.46 -2.91 -14.73
C ALA A 8 1.47 -3.16 -15.90
N GLY A 9 0.84 -2.10 -16.41
CA GLY A 9 -0.13 -2.18 -17.50
C GLY A 9 -1.54 -2.61 -17.10
N ARG A 10 -1.78 -3.00 -15.86
CA ARG A 10 -3.11 -3.34 -15.34
C ARG A 10 -3.76 -2.16 -14.63
N GLU A 11 -5.02 -1.92 -14.96
CA GLU A 11 -5.81 -0.84 -14.38
C GLU A 11 -6.60 -1.32 -13.15
N PHE A 12 -6.60 -0.49 -12.10
CA PHE A 12 -7.38 -0.67 -10.87
C PHE A 12 -8.21 0.59 -10.61
N ARG A 13 -9.46 0.41 -10.23
CA ARG A 13 -10.37 1.53 -9.91
C ARG A 13 -10.10 2.07 -8.52
N SER A 14 -9.77 1.18 -7.59
CA SER A 14 -9.46 1.54 -6.20
C SER A 14 -7.98 1.85 -6.03
N ARG A 15 -7.70 2.93 -5.31
CA ARG A 15 -6.34 3.28 -4.84
C ARG A 15 -6.08 2.80 -3.42
N LEU A 16 -7.04 2.08 -2.82
CA LEU A 16 -6.89 1.40 -1.55
C LEU A 16 -6.57 -0.07 -1.80
N ILE A 17 -5.44 -0.53 -1.27
CA ILE A 17 -5.01 -1.94 -1.26
C ILE A 17 -5.12 -2.42 0.18
N VAL A 18 -5.76 -3.57 0.40
CA VAL A 18 -6.04 -4.07 1.75
C VAL A 18 -5.32 -5.38 2.04
N GLY A 19 -4.70 -5.43 3.21
CA GLY A 19 -4.14 -6.68 3.75
C GLY A 19 -5.20 -7.53 4.46
N THR A 20 -4.94 -8.82 4.60
CA THR A 20 -5.89 -9.80 5.14
C THR A 20 -5.47 -10.37 6.50
N GLY A 21 -4.44 -9.83 7.12
CA GLY A 21 -3.97 -10.31 8.42
C GLY A 21 -4.71 -9.70 9.61
N LYS A 22 -4.69 -10.40 10.75
CA LYS A 22 -5.12 -9.92 12.08
C LYS A 22 -6.61 -9.67 12.30
N TYR A 23 -7.50 -9.92 11.35
CA TYR A 23 -8.93 -9.93 11.60
C TYR A 23 -9.33 -11.08 12.53
N LYS A 24 -10.43 -10.91 13.24
CA LYS A 24 -10.92 -11.91 14.22
C LYS A 24 -11.46 -13.18 13.56
N SER A 25 -11.95 -13.06 12.31
CA SER A 25 -12.46 -14.19 11.53
C SER A 25 -12.33 -13.92 10.03
N PHE A 26 -12.43 -14.96 9.20
CA PHE A 26 -12.45 -14.84 7.75
C PHE A 26 -13.70 -14.09 7.26
N GLN A 27 -14.83 -14.26 7.93
CA GLN A 27 -16.08 -13.54 7.65
C GLN A 27 -15.93 -12.02 7.91
N GLU A 28 -15.24 -11.63 8.99
CA GLU A 28 -14.95 -10.23 9.26
C GLU A 28 -14.02 -9.66 8.20
N THR A 29 -12.98 -10.42 7.80
CA THR A 29 -12.10 -10.05 6.69
C THR A 29 -12.91 -9.78 5.42
N ALA A 30 -13.77 -10.71 5.01
CA ALA A 30 -14.57 -10.56 3.79
C ALA A 30 -15.47 -9.32 3.82
N ARG A 31 -16.12 -9.05 4.97
CA ARG A 31 -16.96 -7.83 5.13
C ARG A 31 -16.14 -6.54 5.06
N ALA A 32 -14.96 -6.53 5.70
CA ALA A 32 -14.08 -5.36 5.65
C ALA A 32 -13.54 -5.12 4.23
N LEU A 33 -13.17 -6.18 3.50
CA LEU A 33 -12.77 -6.09 2.10
C LEU A 33 -13.90 -5.53 1.23
N GLU A 34 -15.13 -5.99 1.42
CA GLU A 34 -16.30 -5.49 0.70
C GLU A 34 -16.51 -3.99 0.96
N ALA A 35 -16.51 -3.57 2.22
CA ALA A 35 -16.69 -2.17 2.63
C ALA A 35 -15.56 -1.26 2.11
N SER A 36 -14.33 -1.78 2.04
CA SER A 36 -13.17 -1.03 1.56
C SER A 36 -13.26 -0.64 0.08
N GLY A 37 -14.04 -1.36 -0.72
CA GLY A 37 -14.09 -1.18 -2.16
C GLY A 37 -12.76 -1.42 -2.87
N ALA A 38 -11.81 -2.11 -2.24
CA ALA A 38 -10.52 -2.44 -2.83
C ALA A 38 -10.68 -3.40 -4.01
N ASP A 39 -9.90 -3.19 -5.06
CA ASP A 39 -9.78 -4.13 -6.18
C ASP A 39 -8.59 -5.10 -5.96
N MET A 40 -7.62 -4.73 -5.13
CA MET A 40 -6.41 -5.52 -4.85
C MET A 40 -6.30 -5.85 -3.36
N VAL A 41 -5.97 -7.11 -3.06
CA VAL A 41 -5.89 -7.65 -1.70
C VAL A 41 -4.58 -8.41 -1.52
N THR A 42 -3.86 -8.14 -0.43
CA THR A 42 -2.63 -8.89 -0.14
C THR A 42 -2.88 -10.10 0.72
N VAL A 43 -2.19 -11.19 0.38
CA VAL A 43 -2.20 -12.45 1.14
C VAL A 43 -0.78 -12.90 1.43
N ALA A 44 -0.48 -13.23 2.68
CA ALA A 44 0.85 -13.74 3.04
C ALA A 44 1.02 -15.18 2.56
N VAL A 45 1.97 -15.44 1.67
CA VAL A 45 2.21 -16.80 1.12
C VAL A 45 2.40 -17.83 2.23
N ARG A 46 3.15 -17.50 3.28
CA ARG A 46 3.38 -18.39 4.44
C ARG A 46 2.13 -18.74 5.23
N ARG A 47 1.01 -18.03 5.04
CA ARG A 47 -0.27 -18.24 5.74
C ARG A 47 -1.35 -18.89 4.87
N VAL A 48 -1.05 -19.07 3.59
CA VAL A 48 -1.97 -19.79 2.69
C VAL A 48 -1.98 -21.26 3.07
N ASN A 49 -3.14 -21.75 3.47
CA ASN A 49 -3.30 -23.17 3.72
C ASN A 49 -3.42 -23.90 2.39
N LEU A 50 -2.44 -24.75 2.09
CA LEU A 50 -2.42 -25.56 0.86
C LEU A 50 -3.27 -26.83 0.98
N ASP A 51 -3.68 -27.20 2.20
CA ASP A 51 -4.58 -28.32 2.46
C ASP A 51 -6.02 -27.89 2.17
N ARG A 52 -6.49 -28.20 0.98
CA ARG A 52 -7.84 -27.87 0.49
C ARG A 52 -8.98 -28.58 1.26
N SER A 53 -8.66 -29.50 2.19
CA SER A 53 -9.65 -30.13 3.07
C SER A 53 -10.02 -29.27 4.28
N LYS A 54 -9.29 -28.18 4.52
CA LYS A 54 -9.49 -27.26 5.64
C LYS A 54 -9.92 -25.91 5.14
N GLU A 55 -10.81 -25.27 5.91
CA GLU A 55 -11.22 -23.90 5.69
C GLU A 55 -10.01 -22.97 5.58
N SER A 56 -10.00 -22.15 4.54
CA SER A 56 -8.92 -21.21 4.23
C SER A 56 -9.47 -19.79 4.06
N LEU A 57 -8.64 -18.80 4.33
CA LEU A 57 -8.95 -17.40 4.02
C LEU A 57 -9.34 -17.22 2.54
N LEU A 58 -8.72 -17.99 1.64
CA LEU A 58 -9.00 -17.90 0.19
C LEU A 58 -10.42 -18.31 -0.18
N ASP A 59 -11.11 -19.11 0.65
CA ASP A 59 -12.50 -19.48 0.44
C ASP A 59 -13.46 -18.29 0.62
N TYR A 60 -12.98 -17.21 1.26
CA TYR A 60 -13.72 -15.97 1.53
C TYR A 60 -13.31 -14.80 0.65
N ILE A 61 -12.38 -15.01 -0.27
CA ILE A 61 -11.91 -13.97 -1.20
C ILE A 61 -12.24 -14.41 -2.63
N ASP A 62 -13.23 -13.77 -3.23
CA ASP A 62 -13.63 -14.07 -4.61
C ASP A 62 -12.53 -13.64 -5.60
N PRO A 63 -11.84 -14.59 -6.28
CA PRO A 63 -10.77 -14.27 -7.21
C PRO A 63 -11.25 -13.58 -8.51
N GLN A 64 -12.55 -13.56 -8.78
CA GLN A 64 -13.11 -12.80 -9.89
C GLN A 64 -13.30 -11.32 -9.53
N LYS A 65 -13.47 -11.03 -8.24
CA LYS A 65 -13.67 -9.67 -7.72
C LYS A 65 -12.36 -9.03 -7.31
N TYR A 66 -11.47 -9.76 -6.68
CA TYR A 66 -10.23 -9.25 -6.10
C TYR A 66 -9.01 -9.76 -6.84
N PHE A 67 -8.10 -8.85 -7.16
CA PHE A 67 -6.77 -9.21 -7.60
C PHE A 67 -5.93 -9.60 -6.37
N LEU A 68 -5.45 -10.84 -6.34
CA LEU A 68 -4.59 -11.31 -5.26
C LEU A 68 -3.15 -10.86 -5.49
N LEU A 69 -2.58 -10.19 -4.51
CA LEU A 69 -1.18 -9.81 -4.44
C LEU A 69 -0.50 -10.60 -3.31
N PRO A 70 0.16 -11.72 -3.61
CA PRO A 70 0.93 -12.47 -2.62
C PRO A 70 2.03 -11.61 -2.03
N ASN A 71 2.28 -11.73 -0.71
CA ASN A 71 3.40 -11.06 -0.08
C ASN A 71 4.34 -12.05 0.62
N THR A 72 5.59 -11.64 0.78
CA THR A 72 6.65 -12.41 1.43
C THR A 72 6.83 -12.05 2.90
N ALA A 73 5.76 -11.62 3.56
CA ALA A 73 5.77 -11.21 4.96
C ALA A 73 6.41 -12.26 5.88
N GLY A 74 7.28 -11.80 6.76
CA GLY A 74 8.02 -12.65 7.70
C GLY A 74 9.26 -13.33 7.09
N CYS A 75 9.75 -12.89 5.94
CA CYS A 75 11.05 -13.24 5.39
C CYS A 75 12.11 -12.26 5.89
N TYR A 76 13.26 -12.79 6.30
CA TYR A 76 14.38 -12.02 6.86
C TYR A 76 15.62 -12.06 5.96
N THR A 77 15.59 -12.81 4.88
CA THR A 77 16.66 -12.86 3.88
C THR A 77 16.10 -12.78 2.47
N ALA A 78 16.92 -12.34 1.51
CA ALA A 78 16.56 -12.33 0.11
C ALA A 78 16.12 -13.72 -0.38
N ASP A 79 16.86 -14.75 0.00
CA ASP A 79 16.63 -16.12 -0.39
C ASP A 79 15.31 -16.68 0.14
N GLU A 80 14.93 -16.36 1.39
CA GLU A 80 13.61 -16.70 1.92
C GLU A 80 12.48 -16.03 1.15
N ALA A 81 12.62 -14.73 0.83
CA ALA A 81 11.62 -13.97 0.10
C ALA A 81 11.46 -14.49 -1.34
N ILE A 82 12.58 -14.80 -2.02
CA ILE A 82 12.58 -15.38 -3.37
C ILE A 82 11.86 -16.74 -3.36
N ARG A 83 12.18 -17.62 -2.39
CA ARG A 83 11.49 -18.93 -2.29
C ARG A 83 9.99 -18.75 -2.01
N ALA A 84 9.62 -17.82 -1.14
CA ALA A 84 8.21 -17.54 -0.85
C ALA A 84 7.46 -17.03 -2.09
N ALA A 85 8.06 -16.12 -2.86
CA ALA A 85 7.48 -15.63 -4.12
C ALA A 85 7.27 -16.75 -5.12
N ARG A 86 8.29 -17.58 -5.34
CA ARG A 86 8.22 -18.76 -6.24
C ARG A 86 7.12 -19.73 -5.81
N LEU A 87 7.02 -20.02 -4.51
CA LEU A 87 5.95 -20.87 -3.96
C LEU A 87 4.58 -20.26 -4.27
N GLY A 88 4.40 -18.95 -4.06
CA GLY A 88 3.14 -18.27 -4.38
C GLY A 88 2.72 -18.45 -5.84
N ARG A 89 3.67 -18.37 -6.78
CA ARG A 89 3.43 -18.63 -8.21
C ARG A 89 3.12 -20.10 -8.50
N GLU A 90 3.87 -21.02 -7.92
CA GLU A 90 3.69 -22.47 -8.12
C GLU A 90 2.31 -22.96 -7.65
N VAL A 91 1.80 -22.39 -6.55
CA VAL A 91 0.45 -22.75 -6.06
C VAL A 91 -0.67 -21.96 -6.77
N GLY A 92 -0.34 -21.18 -7.80
CA GLY A 92 -1.30 -20.50 -8.66
C GLY A 92 -1.91 -19.23 -8.08
N LEU A 93 -1.25 -18.57 -7.12
CA LEU A 93 -1.76 -17.32 -6.56
C LEU A 93 -1.59 -16.16 -7.55
N SER A 94 -0.36 -15.89 -7.98
CA SER A 94 -0.07 -14.78 -8.91
C SER A 94 1.40 -14.79 -9.34
N ASP A 95 1.68 -14.17 -10.50
CA ASP A 95 3.04 -13.78 -10.94
C ASP A 95 3.46 -12.41 -10.35
N TRP A 96 2.59 -11.77 -9.60
CA TRP A 96 2.90 -10.55 -8.88
C TRP A 96 3.31 -10.87 -7.45
N VAL A 97 4.15 -10.02 -6.88
CA VAL A 97 4.57 -10.16 -5.49
C VAL A 97 4.77 -8.81 -4.81
N LYS A 98 4.15 -8.63 -3.65
CA LYS A 98 4.58 -7.61 -2.69
C LYS A 98 5.78 -8.15 -1.93
N LEU A 99 6.95 -7.64 -2.29
CA LEU A 99 8.22 -8.14 -1.75
C LEU A 99 8.52 -7.46 -0.41
N GLU A 100 8.65 -8.24 0.64
CA GLU A 100 9.09 -7.83 1.96
C GLU A 100 10.32 -8.65 2.36
N VAL A 101 11.41 -7.97 2.72
CA VAL A 101 12.57 -8.57 3.40
C VAL A 101 12.83 -7.72 4.64
N ILE A 102 12.61 -8.29 5.81
CA ILE A 102 12.69 -7.56 7.09
C ILE A 102 14.11 -7.60 7.61
N GLY A 103 14.68 -6.43 7.91
CA GLY A 103 16.02 -6.27 8.43
C GLY A 103 16.09 -6.30 9.96
N ASP A 104 15.04 -5.83 10.63
CA ASP A 104 14.97 -5.79 12.09
C ASP A 104 13.61 -6.26 12.61
N GLN A 105 13.63 -7.19 13.57
CA GLN A 105 12.41 -7.82 14.09
C GLN A 105 11.57 -6.89 14.99
N ALA A 106 12.21 -5.92 15.63
CA ALA A 106 11.53 -5.05 16.57
C ALA A 106 10.78 -3.90 15.85
N THR A 107 11.39 -3.36 14.80
CA THR A 107 10.86 -2.22 14.05
C THR A 107 10.17 -2.62 12.77
N LEU A 108 10.43 -3.82 12.24
CA LEU A 108 10.00 -4.32 10.94
C LEU A 108 10.42 -3.42 9.77
N TYR A 109 11.53 -2.69 9.94
CA TYR A 109 12.17 -1.98 8.84
C TYR A 109 12.73 -2.96 7.82
N PRO A 110 12.69 -2.61 6.53
CA PRO A 110 13.19 -3.48 5.47
C PRO A 110 14.72 -3.57 5.49
N ASP A 111 15.25 -4.75 5.17
CA ASP A 111 16.65 -4.91 4.77
C ASP A 111 16.80 -4.40 3.33
N ILE A 112 17.47 -3.27 3.21
CA ILE A 112 17.62 -2.56 1.93
C ILE A 112 18.39 -3.39 0.91
N GLN A 113 19.51 -4.01 1.31
CA GLN A 113 20.36 -4.77 0.39
C GLN A 113 19.66 -6.06 -0.07
N ALA A 114 19.11 -6.80 0.87
CA ALA A 114 18.38 -8.04 0.59
C ALA A 114 17.12 -7.78 -0.25
N THR A 115 16.41 -6.67 -0.04
CA THR A 115 15.26 -6.27 -0.86
C THR A 115 15.68 -5.99 -2.30
N LEU A 116 16.80 -5.29 -2.52
CA LEU A 116 17.30 -4.99 -3.86
C LEU A 116 17.76 -6.26 -4.60
N GLU A 117 18.44 -7.16 -3.90
CA GLU A 117 18.88 -8.46 -4.42
C GLU A 117 17.68 -9.31 -4.85
N ALA A 118 16.69 -9.45 -3.98
CA ALA A 118 15.47 -10.19 -4.26
C ALA A 118 14.68 -9.58 -5.42
N THR A 119 14.58 -8.23 -5.47
CA THR A 119 13.92 -7.52 -6.57
C THR A 119 14.56 -7.86 -7.91
N ARG A 120 15.88 -7.75 -8.04
CA ARG A 120 16.61 -8.07 -9.28
C ARG A 120 16.39 -9.50 -9.71
N THR A 121 16.43 -10.44 -8.76
CA THR A 121 16.25 -11.86 -9.03
C THR A 121 14.83 -12.14 -9.55
N LEU A 122 13.82 -11.65 -8.83
CA LEU A 122 12.42 -11.91 -9.18
C LEU A 122 11.99 -11.23 -10.48
N VAL A 123 12.45 -9.99 -10.72
CA VAL A 123 12.22 -9.30 -12.01
C VAL A 123 12.81 -10.09 -13.17
N LYS A 124 14.04 -10.59 -13.03
CA LYS A 124 14.68 -11.45 -14.05
C LYS A 124 13.92 -12.76 -14.31
N GLU A 125 13.21 -13.25 -13.30
CA GLU A 125 12.35 -14.44 -13.39
C GLU A 125 10.93 -14.14 -13.92
N GLY A 126 10.66 -12.91 -14.33
CA GLY A 126 9.39 -12.47 -14.91
C GLY A 126 8.29 -12.16 -13.89
N PHE A 127 8.64 -11.93 -12.61
CA PHE A 127 7.67 -11.43 -11.63
C PHE A 127 7.40 -9.93 -11.80
N THR A 128 6.18 -9.54 -11.57
CA THR A 128 5.82 -8.15 -11.29
C THR A 128 6.07 -7.87 -9.81
N VAL A 129 7.14 -7.11 -9.51
CA VAL A 129 7.63 -6.92 -8.14
C VAL A 129 7.23 -5.55 -7.60
N LEU A 130 6.57 -5.53 -6.45
CA LEU A 130 6.19 -4.34 -5.68
C LEU A 130 6.94 -4.38 -4.34
N PRO A 131 8.14 -3.80 -4.23
CA PRO A 131 8.96 -3.91 -3.04
C PRO A 131 8.56 -2.92 -1.94
N TYR A 132 8.36 -3.44 -0.72
CA TYR A 132 8.29 -2.66 0.50
C TYR A 132 9.67 -2.09 0.86
N THR A 133 9.74 -0.80 1.14
CA THR A 133 11.00 -0.11 1.40
C THR A 133 10.85 1.00 2.45
N SER A 134 11.97 1.56 2.87
CA SER A 134 11.98 2.82 3.63
C SER A 134 11.67 4.02 2.73
N ASP A 135 11.61 5.20 3.34
CA ASP A 135 11.46 6.48 2.64
C ASP A 135 12.80 7.04 2.09
N ASP A 136 13.83 6.21 1.97
CA ASP A 136 15.12 6.56 1.37
C ASP A 136 14.99 6.73 -0.15
N VAL A 137 15.20 7.96 -0.61
CA VAL A 137 15.07 8.37 -2.02
C VAL A 137 16.10 7.68 -2.92
N VAL A 138 17.33 7.51 -2.43
CA VAL A 138 18.40 6.87 -3.21
C VAL A 138 18.09 5.41 -3.42
N PHE A 139 17.59 4.77 -2.37
CA PHE A 139 17.25 3.36 -2.44
C PHE A 139 16.00 3.11 -3.30
N ALA A 140 14.99 3.96 -3.19
CA ALA A 140 13.81 3.92 -4.06
C ALA A 140 14.19 3.97 -5.56
N LYS A 141 15.13 4.84 -5.94
CA LYS A 141 15.67 4.88 -7.31
C LYS A 141 16.37 3.58 -7.71
N ARG A 142 17.16 2.98 -6.82
CA ARG A 142 17.82 1.69 -7.10
C ARG A 142 16.81 0.55 -7.31
N LEU A 143 15.68 0.57 -6.60
CA LEU A 143 14.60 -0.39 -6.83
C LEU A 143 13.94 -0.17 -8.19
N LEU A 144 13.73 1.09 -8.60
CA LEU A 144 13.24 1.42 -9.92
C LEU A 144 14.19 0.92 -11.02
N ASP A 145 15.50 1.19 -10.87
CA ASP A 145 16.55 0.70 -11.79
C ASP A 145 16.63 -0.82 -11.84
N ALA A 146 16.23 -1.50 -10.77
CA ALA A 146 16.14 -2.96 -10.69
C ALA A 146 14.90 -3.53 -11.40
N GLY A 147 14.00 -2.68 -11.91
CA GLY A 147 12.78 -3.08 -12.62
C GLY A 147 11.55 -3.27 -11.73
N ALA A 148 11.53 -2.67 -10.55
CA ALA A 148 10.34 -2.67 -9.71
C ALA A 148 9.14 -2.05 -10.43
N SER A 149 7.97 -2.66 -10.31
CA SER A 149 6.73 -2.20 -10.96
C SER A 149 5.93 -1.19 -10.13
N ALA A 150 6.33 -0.97 -8.90
CA ALA A 150 5.92 0.09 -8.00
C ALA A 150 7.02 0.32 -6.97
N VAL A 151 6.99 1.44 -6.24
CA VAL A 151 7.82 1.64 -5.05
C VAL A 151 6.90 1.83 -3.86
N MET A 152 7.15 1.07 -2.78
CA MET A 152 6.24 1.02 -1.63
C MET A 152 6.93 1.51 -0.34
N PRO A 153 7.14 2.84 -0.17
CA PRO A 153 7.75 3.37 1.04
C PRO A 153 6.81 3.26 2.25
N LEU A 154 7.39 3.04 3.42
CA LEU A 154 6.66 3.15 4.69
C LEU A 154 6.36 4.61 5.06
N GLY A 155 5.22 4.86 5.69
CA GLY A 155 4.94 6.12 6.39
C GLY A 155 5.45 6.08 7.82
N ALA A 156 5.36 4.93 8.47
CA ALA A 156 5.86 4.58 9.79
C ALA A 156 6.00 3.05 9.90
N PRO A 157 6.61 2.50 10.96
CA PRO A 157 6.78 1.05 11.13
C PRO A 157 5.48 0.27 10.98
N ILE A 158 5.57 -0.94 10.41
CA ILE A 158 4.43 -1.83 10.20
C ILE A 158 3.64 -2.01 11.51
N GLY A 159 2.35 -1.77 11.48
CA GLY A 159 1.45 -1.97 12.61
C GLY A 159 1.54 -0.92 13.71
N SER A 160 2.34 0.14 13.54
CA SER A 160 2.50 1.20 14.53
C SER A 160 1.30 2.18 14.59
N GLY A 161 0.63 2.43 13.46
CA GLY A 161 -0.46 3.42 13.38
C GLY A 161 -0.01 4.86 13.62
N LEU A 162 1.28 5.17 13.45
CA LEU A 162 1.86 6.49 13.73
C LEU A 162 1.66 7.51 12.60
N GLY A 163 0.99 7.12 11.52
CA GLY A 163 0.75 8.00 10.37
C GLY A 163 1.99 8.22 9.51
N ILE A 164 2.08 9.38 8.86
CA ILE A 164 3.16 9.73 7.94
C ILE A 164 4.19 10.56 8.70
N GLN A 165 5.27 9.92 9.15
CA GLN A 165 6.30 10.55 9.95
C GLN A 165 7.19 11.52 9.16
N ASN A 166 7.49 11.21 7.90
CA ASN A 166 8.35 12.02 7.05
C ASN A 166 7.64 12.46 5.76
N ALA A 167 6.70 13.38 5.90
CA ALA A 167 5.93 13.92 4.79
C ALA A 167 6.80 14.59 3.71
N ALA A 168 7.95 15.15 4.10
CA ALA A 168 8.88 15.77 3.16
C ALA A 168 9.49 14.74 2.21
N ASN A 169 9.95 13.60 2.72
CA ASN A 169 10.51 12.54 1.88
C ASN A 169 9.47 11.90 0.96
N ILE A 170 8.22 11.73 1.41
CA ILE A 170 7.15 11.21 0.54
C ILE A 170 6.93 12.15 -0.67
N ARG A 171 6.97 13.47 -0.47
CA ARG A 171 6.89 14.43 -1.57
C ARG A 171 8.08 14.33 -2.50
N ILE A 172 9.30 14.24 -1.95
CA ILE A 172 10.52 14.08 -2.76
C ILE A 172 10.45 12.77 -3.56
N LEU A 173 10.01 11.68 -2.93
CA LEU A 173 9.80 10.41 -3.62
C LEU A 173 8.80 10.57 -4.78
N ARG A 174 7.68 11.28 -4.58
CA ARG A 174 6.71 11.53 -5.65
C ARG A 174 7.33 12.28 -6.84
N GLU A 175 8.20 13.22 -6.58
CA GLU A 175 8.86 14.01 -7.64
C GLU A 175 9.90 13.19 -8.41
N VAL A 176 10.62 12.28 -7.74
CA VAL A 176 11.74 11.54 -8.35
C VAL A 176 11.35 10.16 -8.87
N ILE A 177 10.30 9.55 -8.34
CA ILE A 177 9.79 8.26 -8.81
C ILE A 177 8.75 8.53 -9.90
N THR A 178 9.14 8.30 -11.14
CA THR A 178 8.30 8.47 -12.32
C THR A 178 8.19 7.16 -13.10
N GLY A 179 7.09 6.99 -13.84
CA GLY A 179 6.87 5.80 -14.67
C GLY A 179 6.31 4.58 -13.94
N VAL A 180 6.36 4.56 -12.61
CA VAL A 180 5.72 3.54 -11.77
C VAL A 180 4.98 4.19 -10.61
N PRO A 181 3.95 3.54 -10.04
CA PRO A 181 3.23 4.09 -8.90
C PRO A 181 4.09 4.16 -7.63
N LEU A 182 3.87 5.22 -6.85
CA LEU A 182 4.32 5.35 -5.47
C LEU A 182 3.16 4.93 -4.55
N ILE A 183 3.30 3.81 -3.86
CA ILE A 183 2.25 3.24 -3.00
C ILE A 183 2.71 3.36 -1.55
N LEU A 184 2.04 4.17 -0.74
CA LEU A 184 2.39 4.24 0.68
C LEU A 184 1.98 2.93 1.36
N ASP A 185 2.94 2.29 2.04
CA ASP A 185 2.75 1.02 2.72
C ASP A 185 3.18 1.11 4.18
N ALA A 186 2.34 0.68 5.09
CA ALA A 186 2.54 0.71 6.53
C ALA A 186 2.45 2.11 7.19
N GLY A 187 2.20 2.09 8.49
CA GLY A 187 2.12 3.28 9.34
C GLY A 187 0.73 3.93 9.41
N VAL A 188 -0.13 3.72 8.42
CA VAL A 188 -1.50 4.29 8.43
C VAL A 188 -2.31 3.66 9.55
N GLY A 189 -2.78 4.49 10.47
CA GLY A 189 -3.56 4.08 11.63
C GLY A 189 -5.04 4.48 11.57
N THR A 190 -5.36 5.53 10.79
CA THR A 190 -6.72 6.03 10.66
C THR A 190 -6.95 6.71 9.30
N ALA A 191 -8.19 7.07 8.99
CA ALA A 191 -8.61 7.67 7.74
C ALA A 191 -7.85 8.96 7.38
N SER A 192 -7.56 9.83 8.36
CA SER A 192 -6.79 11.05 8.10
C SER A 192 -5.37 10.78 7.59
N ASP A 193 -4.71 9.71 8.07
CA ASP A 193 -3.37 9.34 7.60
C ASP A 193 -3.41 8.91 6.13
N ALA A 194 -4.45 8.16 5.73
CA ALA A 194 -4.65 7.75 4.35
C ALA A 194 -4.90 8.96 3.43
N ALA A 195 -5.74 9.92 3.86
CA ALA A 195 -5.97 11.15 3.12
C ALA A 195 -4.67 11.96 2.97
N ILE A 196 -3.90 12.12 4.04
CA ILE A 196 -2.60 12.81 4.02
C ILE A 196 -1.64 12.14 3.05
N ALA A 197 -1.55 10.81 3.05
CA ALA A 197 -0.69 10.07 2.12
C ALA A 197 -1.03 10.39 0.66
N MET A 198 -2.31 10.40 0.33
CA MET A 198 -2.80 10.72 -1.02
C MET A 198 -2.56 12.20 -1.37
N GLU A 199 -2.77 13.14 -0.43
CA GLU A 199 -2.47 14.57 -0.61
C GLU A 199 -0.98 14.85 -0.82
N LEU A 200 -0.10 14.02 -0.28
CA LEU A 200 1.35 14.09 -0.49
C LEU A 200 1.77 13.59 -1.88
N GLY A 201 0.85 12.99 -2.63
CA GLY A 201 1.04 12.52 -3.99
C GLY A 201 1.29 11.02 -4.12
N ALA A 202 1.04 10.22 -3.09
CA ALA A 202 1.00 8.78 -3.27
C ALA A 202 -0.09 8.41 -4.31
N ASP A 203 0.20 7.41 -5.14
CA ASP A 203 -0.75 6.94 -6.14
C ASP A 203 -1.77 5.97 -5.56
N ALA A 204 -1.40 5.30 -4.46
CA ALA A 204 -2.25 4.39 -3.70
C ALA A 204 -1.75 4.26 -2.25
N VAL A 205 -2.57 3.67 -1.39
CA VAL A 205 -2.22 3.31 -0.02
C VAL A 205 -2.50 1.84 0.20
N LEU A 206 -1.53 1.12 0.76
CA LEU A 206 -1.71 -0.24 1.24
C LEU A 206 -1.79 -0.21 2.77
N MET A 207 -2.80 -0.84 3.33
CA MET A 207 -2.97 -0.94 4.78
C MET A 207 -3.62 -2.26 5.19
N ASN A 208 -3.37 -2.65 6.41
CA ASN A 208 -4.01 -3.82 7.03
C ASN A 208 -4.39 -3.52 8.48
N THR A 209 -3.38 -3.31 9.34
CA THR A 209 -3.55 -3.20 10.79
C THR A 209 -4.46 -2.03 11.19
N GLY A 210 -4.39 -0.90 10.50
CA GLY A 210 -5.27 0.26 10.75
C GLY A 210 -6.76 -0.06 10.58
N ILE A 211 -7.09 -1.02 9.73
CA ILE A 211 -8.46 -1.54 9.57
C ILE A 211 -8.71 -2.67 10.57
N ALA A 212 -7.91 -3.73 10.52
CA ALA A 212 -8.15 -4.96 11.26
C ALA A 212 -8.17 -4.80 12.80
N ASN A 213 -7.42 -3.83 13.34
CA ASN A 213 -7.35 -3.54 14.77
C ASN A 213 -8.30 -2.42 15.22
N ALA A 214 -9.09 -1.84 14.32
CA ALA A 214 -10.14 -0.90 14.71
C ALA A 214 -11.20 -1.60 15.58
N GLN A 215 -11.93 -0.83 16.37
CA GLN A 215 -13.06 -1.37 17.15
C GLN A 215 -14.14 -1.94 16.23
N ASP A 216 -14.40 -1.29 15.10
CA ASP A 216 -15.23 -1.76 14.01
C ASP A 216 -14.42 -1.76 12.70
N PRO A 217 -13.85 -2.91 12.29
CA PRO A 217 -13.06 -3.00 11.07
C PRO A 217 -13.84 -2.71 9.79
N VAL A 218 -15.14 -3.02 9.76
CA VAL A 218 -15.97 -2.80 8.58
C VAL A 218 -16.20 -1.29 8.36
N LEU A 219 -16.56 -0.59 9.44
CA LEU A 219 -16.73 0.86 9.40
C LEU A 219 -15.42 1.58 9.09
N MET A 220 -14.30 1.11 9.65
CA MET A 220 -12.98 1.69 9.35
C MET A 220 -12.57 1.45 7.90
N ALA A 221 -12.87 0.30 7.33
CA ALA A 221 -12.59 0.01 5.92
C ALA A 221 -13.34 0.99 4.98
N ASP A 222 -14.61 1.26 5.27
CA ASP A 222 -15.38 2.26 4.53
C ASP A 222 -14.84 3.67 4.70
N ALA A 223 -14.47 4.06 5.93
CA ALA A 223 -13.82 5.34 6.20
C ALA A 223 -12.50 5.51 5.44
N MET A 224 -11.67 4.46 5.36
CA MET A 224 -10.42 4.47 4.59
C MET A 224 -10.65 4.63 3.09
N LYS A 225 -11.68 3.99 2.53
CA LYS A 225 -12.10 4.17 1.13
C LYS A 225 -12.37 5.64 0.83
N HIS A 226 -13.20 6.28 1.65
CA HIS A 226 -13.54 7.70 1.49
C HIS A 226 -12.32 8.61 1.67
N ALA A 227 -11.42 8.30 2.61
CA ALA A 227 -10.20 9.05 2.84
C ALA A 227 -9.24 9.03 1.64
N VAL A 228 -9.05 7.85 1.03
CA VAL A 228 -8.20 7.69 -0.16
C VAL A 228 -8.79 8.46 -1.34
N ILE A 229 -10.10 8.42 -1.55
CA ILE A 229 -10.77 9.17 -2.61
C ILE A 229 -10.61 10.68 -2.37
N ALA A 230 -10.96 11.17 -1.19
CA ALA A 230 -10.88 12.59 -0.85
C ALA A 230 -9.45 13.14 -0.95
N GLY A 231 -8.46 12.39 -0.45
CA GLY A 231 -7.05 12.79 -0.54
C GLY A 231 -6.55 12.84 -1.99
N ARG A 232 -6.97 11.90 -2.84
CA ARG A 232 -6.63 11.93 -4.28
C ARG A 232 -7.26 13.11 -4.99
N GLU A 233 -8.53 13.38 -4.76
CA GLU A 233 -9.23 14.54 -5.33
C GLU A 233 -8.58 15.86 -4.87
N ALA A 234 -8.22 15.97 -3.60
CA ALA A 234 -7.50 17.13 -3.06
C ALA A 234 -6.13 17.32 -3.73
N TYR A 235 -5.39 16.22 -3.95
CA TYR A 235 -4.11 16.27 -4.67
C TYR A 235 -4.26 16.76 -6.10
N LEU A 236 -5.24 16.22 -6.84
CA LEU A 236 -5.49 16.60 -8.24
C LEU A 236 -6.02 18.03 -8.39
N SER A 237 -6.84 18.47 -7.43
CA SER A 237 -7.38 19.84 -7.41
C SER A 237 -6.31 20.90 -7.12
N GLY A 238 -5.21 20.48 -6.52
CA GLY A 238 -4.16 21.38 -6.06
C GLY A 238 -4.54 22.13 -4.79
N ARG A 239 -3.58 22.17 -3.87
CA ARG A 239 -3.75 22.86 -2.59
C ARG A 239 -3.61 24.37 -2.77
N MET A 240 -4.46 25.17 -2.12
CA MET A 240 -4.23 26.61 -1.99
C MET A 240 -2.89 26.91 -1.30
N VAL A 241 -2.25 28.02 -1.72
CA VAL A 241 -0.98 28.45 -1.13
C VAL A 241 -1.18 28.77 0.35
N LYS A 242 -0.32 28.21 1.21
CA LYS A 242 -0.27 28.57 2.63
C LYS A 242 0.20 30.01 2.77
N LYS A 243 -0.51 30.81 3.57
CA LYS A 243 -0.17 32.18 3.88
C LYS A 243 0.09 32.33 5.38
N LEU A 244 1.09 33.14 5.74
CA LEU A 244 1.37 33.42 7.14
C LEU A 244 0.30 34.32 7.76
N TYR A 245 -0.22 35.28 6.97
CA TYR A 245 -1.21 36.23 7.42
C TYR A 245 -2.58 35.94 6.82
N ALA A 246 -3.62 36.36 7.54
CA ALA A 246 -5.00 36.23 7.11
C ALA A 246 -5.28 37.00 5.82
N THR A 247 -6.17 36.46 5.02
CA THR A 247 -6.76 37.14 3.85
C THR A 247 -8.27 37.03 4.02
N ALA A 248 -8.98 38.14 3.90
CA ALA A 248 -10.44 38.13 3.98
C ALA A 248 -11.03 37.19 2.93
N SER A 249 -11.96 36.34 3.35
CA SER A 249 -12.66 35.41 2.45
C SER A 249 -13.83 36.03 1.71
N SER A 250 -14.34 37.16 2.22
CA SER A 250 -15.41 37.94 1.58
C SER A 250 -14.84 39.21 0.96
N PRO A 251 -15.35 39.66 -0.22
CA PRO A 251 -14.98 40.96 -0.78
C PRO A 251 -15.24 42.09 0.21
N LEU A 252 -14.31 43.00 0.39
CA LEU A 252 -14.47 44.19 1.25
C LEU A 252 -15.14 45.34 0.49
N GLU A 253 -15.26 45.25 -0.81
CA GLU A 253 -15.95 46.25 -1.65
C GLU A 253 -17.47 46.06 -1.57
N GLY A 254 -18.20 47.14 -1.39
CA GLY A 254 -19.66 47.15 -1.30
C GLY A 254 -20.24 46.84 0.09
N VAL A 255 -19.42 46.82 1.16
CA VAL A 255 -19.91 46.70 2.53
C VAL A 255 -20.49 48.04 2.95
N VAL A 256 -21.79 48.03 3.31
CA VAL A 256 -22.46 49.18 3.94
C VAL A 256 -21.78 49.41 5.29
N ARG A 257 -21.24 50.61 5.52
CA ARG A 257 -20.63 51.03 6.78
C ARG A 257 -21.69 51.59 7.72
#